data_abac0345c3e80bb68203f7b2532696c4
#
_entry.id   abac0345c3e80bb68203f7b2532696c4
#
_cell.length_a   1.000
_cell.length_b   1.000
_cell.length_c   1.000
_cell.angle_alpha   90.00
_cell.angle_beta   90.00
_cell.angle_gamma   90.00
#
_symmetry.space_group_name_H-M   'P 1'
#
loop_
_entity.id
_entity.type
_entity.pdbx_description
1 polymer ?
#
loop_
_entity_poly.entity_id
_entity_poly.type
_entity_poly.pdbx_seq_one_letter_code
_entity_poly.pdbx_strand_id
1 'polypeptide(L)'
;MARGLMKRTVCAKSIFELWGHGRSEGELYASLKNYPVDKMLPYLQSDSTYKVHIHTFNKTLTQAQKIKKIDALEFLPFKGKVNLKNPEHIFWILEDYGMNPNNVPEEPFHLYFGRWIADGQRELIESYSVKKRHFIGNTSMDACLSFIMANHGRVKPNDVVYDPFVGTGGLLISSAHFGAYVCGTDIDYNTIHGLGKASRKNQKWRGPDENIRANLRQYGLEKYYLDALVADSSRPIWRKGMLFDAIITDPPYGIREATRRTGSQKEAVKSVERSTENHIFVSSNYHLSDIFFDLLKFAAEYLVMGGRLVYWLPIYRPEYTEEIIPRHPCLKLISNCEQMLSSHTSRRLITMEKVKEFKSGSKPVAIPAEHTVLKSNACILIPCRIKMRILTCWMASICHTGDTILSVRSISVV
;
A
#
# COMPACT_ATOMS: atom_id res chain seq x y z
N MET A 1 13.07 -8.45 14.93
CA MET A 1 12.59 -8.43 13.54
C MET A 1 11.06 -8.43 13.45
N ALA A 2 10.31 -9.41 13.97
CA ALA A 2 8.84 -9.54 13.89
C ALA A 2 8.07 -8.29 14.35
N ARG A 3 8.37 -7.74 15.54
CA ARG A 3 7.74 -6.50 16.06
C ARG A 3 8.00 -5.30 15.15
N GLY A 4 9.17 -5.19 14.53
CA GLY A 4 9.50 -4.12 13.58
C GLY A 4 8.66 -4.21 12.30
N LEU A 5 8.45 -5.43 11.78
CA LEU A 5 7.58 -5.68 10.63
C LEU A 5 6.13 -5.26 10.93
N MET A 6 5.61 -5.65 12.11
CA MET A 6 4.23 -5.37 12.49
C MET A 6 3.93 -3.88 12.72
N LYS A 7 4.94 -3.07 13.03
CA LYS A 7 4.80 -1.60 13.09
C LYS A 7 4.56 -0.94 11.73
N ARG A 8 4.70 -1.67 10.66
CA ARG A 8 4.56 -1.14 9.29
C ARG A 8 3.42 -1.77 8.49
N THR A 9 3.04 -3.00 8.82
CA THR A 9 2.05 -3.71 8.01
C THR A 9 0.62 -3.28 8.35
N VAL A 10 -0.16 -2.93 7.34
CA VAL A 10 -1.59 -2.60 7.47
C VAL A 10 -2.49 -3.78 7.05
N CYS A 11 -1.93 -4.82 6.40
CA CYS A 11 -2.69 -5.95 5.88
C CYS A 11 -2.71 -7.14 6.84
N ALA A 12 -1.67 -7.33 7.68
CA ALA A 12 -1.64 -8.40 8.67
C ALA A 12 -2.35 -7.98 9.95
N LYS A 13 -3.10 -8.90 10.56
CA LYS A 13 -3.75 -8.69 11.86
C LYS A 13 -2.75 -8.83 12.99
N SER A 14 -2.07 -9.98 13.06
CA SER A 14 -1.14 -10.31 14.14
C SER A 14 -0.04 -11.24 13.64
N ILE A 15 1.06 -11.32 14.36
CA ILE A 15 2.14 -12.27 14.15
C ILE A 15 2.35 -13.09 15.42
N PHE A 16 2.55 -14.38 15.25
CA PHE A 16 2.70 -15.36 16.32
C PHE A 16 4.01 -16.14 16.16
N GLU A 17 4.58 -16.55 17.27
CA GLU A 17 5.55 -17.62 17.32
C GLU A 17 4.78 -18.94 17.37
N LEU A 18 4.90 -19.75 16.33
CA LEU A 18 4.14 -20.99 16.21
C LEU A 18 4.81 -22.09 17.06
N TRP A 19 4.01 -22.71 17.95
CA TRP A 19 4.47 -23.84 18.77
C TRP A 19 3.90 -25.18 18.31
N GLY A 20 2.71 -25.18 17.72
CA GLY A 20 2.08 -26.38 17.19
C GLY A 20 1.00 -26.10 16.18
N HIS A 21 0.74 -27.07 15.32
CA HIS A 21 -0.35 -27.02 14.35
C HIS A 21 -0.83 -28.44 13.99
N GLY A 22 -2.02 -28.53 13.42
CA GLY A 22 -2.61 -29.80 12.97
C GLY A 22 -3.91 -29.59 12.22
N ARG A 23 -4.41 -30.65 11.60
CA ARG A 23 -5.75 -30.69 10.97
C ARG A 23 -6.83 -31.16 11.94
N SER A 24 -6.43 -31.69 13.09
CA SER A 24 -7.30 -32.12 14.18
C SER A 24 -6.70 -31.69 15.51
N GLU A 25 -7.49 -31.74 16.59
CA GLU A 25 -6.99 -31.46 17.95
C GLU A 25 -5.88 -32.46 18.33
N GLY A 26 -6.03 -33.75 17.96
CA GLY A 26 -5.01 -34.75 18.24
C GLY A 26 -3.68 -34.46 17.57
N GLU A 27 -3.69 -34.04 16.30
CA GLU A 27 -2.46 -33.64 15.58
C GLU A 27 -1.85 -32.39 16.20
N LEU A 28 -2.67 -31.38 16.56
CA LEU A 28 -2.19 -30.17 17.24
C LEU A 28 -1.49 -30.53 18.56
N TYR A 29 -2.10 -31.39 19.39
CA TYR A 29 -1.50 -31.80 20.67
C TYR A 29 -0.23 -32.63 20.50
N ALA A 30 -0.18 -33.50 19.50
CA ALA A 30 1.04 -34.23 19.15
C ALA A 30 2.15 -33.25 18.70
N SER A 31 1.81 -32.26 17.88
CA SER A 31 2.74 -31.21 17.45
C SER A 31 3.29 -30.40 18.63
N LEU A 32 2.42 -30.03 19.58
CA LEU A 32 2.80 -29.29 20.78
C LEU A 32 3.72 -30.08 21.73
N LYS A 33 3.45 -31.39 21.88
CA LYS A 33 4.30 -32.29 22.70
C LYS A 33 5.70 -32.48 22.09
N ASN A 34 5.83 -32.35 20.79
CA ASN A 34 7.10 -32.44 20.06
C ASN A 34 7.85 -31.11 19.98
N TYR A 35 7.22 -29.99 20.34
CA TYR A 35 7.90 -28.71 20.35
C TYR A 35 8.90 -28.60 21.51
N PRO A 36 10.13 -28.08 21.30
CA PRO A 36 11.16 -28.01 22.33
C PRO A 36 10.69 -27.24 23.56
N VAL A 37 10.64 -27.93 24.71
CA VAL A 37 10.14 -27.39 25.98
C VAL A 37 11.00 -26.23 26.48
N ASP A 38 12.32 -26.28 26.26
CA ASP A 38 13.25 -25.20 26.57
C ASP A 38 12.90 -23.88 25.92
N LYS A 39 12.32 -23.91 24.72
CA LYS A 39 11.81 -22.72 24.03
C LYS A 39 10.48 -22.20 24.60
N MET A 40 9.67 -23.04 25.23
CA MET A 40 8.42 -22.65 25.88
C MET A 40 8.66 -22.08 27.29
N LEU A 41 9.52 -22.72 28.07
CA LEU A 41 9.72 -22.45 29.50
C LEU A 41 9.92 -20.95 29.84
N PRO A 42 10.67 -20.14 29.07
CA PRO A 42 10.81 -18.71 29.37
C PRO A 42 9.52 -17.91 29.47
N TYR A 43 8.44 -18.41 28.88
CA TYR A 43 7.14 -17.75 28.81
C TYR A 43 6.06 -18.37 29.69
N LEU A 44 6.39 -19.47 30.38
CA LEU A 44 5.43 -20.28 31.17
C LEU A 44 5.82 -20.31 32.67
N GLN A 45 6.72 -19.43 33.11
CA GLN A 45 7.23 -19.39 34.48
C GLN A 45 6.17 -18.97 35.51
N SER A 46 6.40 -19.31 36.76
CA SER A 46 5.46 -19.06 37.87
C SER A 46 5.27 -17.58 38.23
N ASP A 47 6.25 -16.74 37.91
CA ASP A 47 6.23 -15.30 38.16
C ASP A 47 5.60 -14.51 37.03
N SER A 48 5.33 -15.13 35.88
CA SER A 48 4.67 -14.49 34.74
C SER A 48 3.14 -14.61 34.81
N THR A 49 2.46 -13.71 34.10
CA THR A 49 1.03 -13.77 33.92
C THR A 49 0.66 -14.03 32.46
N TYR A 50 -0.39 -14.81 32.24
CA TYR A 50 -0.78 -15.17 30.89
C TYR A 50 -2.28 -15.21 30.67
N LYS A 51 -2.69 -15.24 29.39
CA LYS A 51 -4.02 -15.67 28.94
C LYS A 51 -3.92 -16.49 27.67
N VAL A 52 -4.89 -17.39 27.50
CA VAL A 52 -5.12 -18.10 26.24
C VAL A 52 -6.33 -17.48 25.56
N HIS A 53 -6.17 -17.08 24.31
CA HIS A 53 -7.23 -16.52 23.46
C HIS A 53 -7.56 -17.48 22.32
N ILE A 54 -8.84 -17.69 22.04
CA ILE A 54 -9.28 -18.48 20.89
C ILE A 54 -9.84 -17.56 19.83
N HIS A 55 -9.30 -17.67 18.63
CA HIS A 55 -9.79 -16.96 17.46
C HIS A 55 -10.14 -17.94 16.35
N THR A 56 -11.35 -17.81 15.86
CA THR A 56 -11.88 -18.66 14.79
C THR A 56 -12.10 -17.82 13.54
N PHE A 57 -11.73 -18.36 12.39
CA PHE A 57 -12.04 -17.78 11.09
C PHE A 57 -13.31 -18.43 10.56
N ASN A 58 -14.31 -17.60 10.25
CA ASN A 58 -15.59 -18.00 9.67
C ASN A 58 -16.50 -18.88 10.57
N LYS A 59 -16.27 -18.94 11.89
CA LYS A 59 -17.13 -19.62 12.87
C LYS A 59 -17.11 -18.85 14.18
N THR A 60 -18.20 -18.92 14.93
CA THR A 60 -18.29 -18.34 16.30
C THR A 60 -18.46 -19.48 17.28
N LEU A 61 -17.61 -19.55 18.30
CA LEU A 61 -17.69 -20.51 19.38
C LEU A 61 -18.38 -19.89 20.60
N THR A 62 -19.16 -20.71 21.29
CA THR A 62 -19.72 -20.35 22.60
C THR A 62 -18.63 -20.29 23.67
N GLN A 63 -18.91 -19.61 24.80
CA GLN A 63 -17.93 -19.52 25.89
C GLN A 63 -17.58 -20.89 26.47
N ALA A 64 -18.56 -21.78 26.60
CA ALA A 64 -18.32 -23.16 27.08
C ALA A 64 -17.37 -23.95 26.13
N GLN A 65 -17.55 -23.82 24.80
CA GLN A 65 -16.65 -24.46 23.84
C GLN A 65 -15.22 -23.91 23.95
N LYS A 66 -15.08 -22.59 24.16
CA LYS A 66 -13.76 -21.98 24.35
C LYS A 66 -13.06 -22.47 25.60
N ILE A 67 -13.80 -22.56 26.74
CA ILE A 67 -13.26 -23.07 28.00
C ILE A 67 -12.79 -24.51 27.79
N LYS A 68 -13.63 -25.39 27.23
CA LYS A 68 -13.26 -26.78 26.97
C LYS A 68 -11.96 -26.94 26.20
N LYS A 69 -11.77 -26.09 25.17
CA LYS A 69 -10.54 -26.11 24.35
C LYS A 69 -9.31 -25.57 25.12
N ILE A 70 -9.49 -24.63 26.03
CA ILE A 70 -8.41 -24.13 26.88
C ILE A 70 -8.02 -25.21 27.91
N ASP A 71 -8.99 -25.84 28.55
CA ASP A 71 -8.77 -26.89 29.55
C ASP A 71 -8.04 -28.10 28.93
N ALA A 72 -8.30 -28.41 27.68
CA ALA A 72 -7.60 -29.48 26.93
C ALA A 72 -6.09 -29.22 26.74
N LEU A 73 -5.59 -28.01 27.02
CA LEU A 73 -4.16 -27.64 27.00
C LEU A 73 -3.47 -27.84 28.38
N GLU A 74 -4.14 -28.46 29.37
CA GLU A 74 -3.59 -28.70 30.72
C GLU A 74 -2.25 -29.43 30.74
N PHE A 75 -1.96 -30.22 29.69
CA PHE A 75 -0.68 -30.91 29.53
C PHE A 75 0.52 -29.96 29.28
N LEU A 76 0.26 -28.70 28.90
CA LEU A 76 1.34 -27.68 28.74
C LEU A 76 1.80 -27.20 30.13
N PRO A 77 3.11 -26.98 30.32
CA PRO A 77 3.68 -26.66 31.66
C PRO A 77 3.44 -25.20 32.09
N PHE A 78 2.19 -24.73 32.07
CA PHE A 78 1.82 -23.40 32.56
C PHE A 78 1.97 -23.35 34.09
N LYS A 79 2.89 -22.53 34.61
CA LYS A 79 3.11 -22.29 36.03
C LYS A 79 2.63 -20.91 36.49
N GLY A 80 2.48 -19.98 35.55
CA GLY A 80 2.08 -18.60 35.80
C GLY A 80 0.61 -18.47 36.17
N LYS A 81 0.20 -17.24 36.56
CA LYS A 81 -1.18 -16.92 36.92
C LYS A 81 -1.96 -16.40 35.72
N VAL A 82 -3.23 -16.81 35.60
CA VAL A 82 -4.12 -16.28 34.56
C VAL A 82 -4.47 -14.82 34.85
N ASN A 83 -4.24 -13.93 33.89
CA ASN A 83 -4.63 -12.53 33.93
C ASN A 83 -5.35 -12.15 32.64
N LEU A 84 -6.68 -12.01 32.68
CA LEU A 84 -7.47 -11.74 31.49
C LEU A 84 -7.38 -10.29 31.00
N LYS A 85 -7.04 -9.34 31.89
CA LYS A 85 -6.99 -7.90 31.56
C LYS A 85 -5.64 -7.49 30.98
N ASN A 86 -4.58 -7.68 31.76
CA ASN A 86 -3.21 -7.24 31.39
C ASN A 86 -2.21 -8.39 31.57
N PRO A 87 -2.26 -9.43 30.75
CA PRO A 87 -1.30 -10.53 30.80
C PRO A 87 0.05 -10.08 30.24
N GLU A 88 1.12 -10.63 30.77
CA GLU A 88 2.47 -10.47 30.22
C GLU A 88 2.64 -11.26 28.90
N HIS A 89 2.06 -12.48 28.87
CA HIS A 89 2.09 -13.35 27.71
C HIS A 89 0.68 -13.69 27.22
N ILE A 90 0.50 -13.67 25.90
CA ILE A 90 -0.76 -14.04 25.27
C ILE A 90 -0.51 -15.22 24.34
N PHE A 91 -1.23 -16.30 24.56
CA PHE A 91 -1.23 -17.47 23.70
C PHE A 91 -2.53 -17.52 22.90
N TRP A 92 -2.43 -18.02 21.68
CA TRP A 92 -3.60 -18.09 20.81
C TRP A 92 -3.79 -19.50 20.26
N ILE A 93 -5.02 -19.97 20.33
CA ILE A 93 -5.54 -21.03 19.49
C ILE A 93 -6.19 -20.35 18.29
N LEU A 94 -5.76 -20.68 17.10
CA LEU A 94 -6.32 -20.20 15.84
C LEU A 94 -6.97 -21.36 15.12
N GLU A 95 -8.25 -21.24 14.76
CA GLU A 95 -8.99 -22.26 14.05
C GLU A 95 -9.49 -21.72 12.70
N ASP A 96 -9.17 -22.44 11.64
CA ASP A 96 -9.53 -22.08 10.27
C ASP A 96 -10.66 -22.97 9.76
N TYR A 97 -11.85 -22.39 9.61
CA TYR A 97 -13.03 -23.05 9.05
C TYR A 97 -13.24 -22.72 7.56
N GLY A 98 -12.22 -22.23 6.87
CA GLY A 98 -12.29 -21.83 5.46
C GLY A 98 -12.91 -20.47 5.25
N MET A 99 -13.18 -20.14 3.98
CA MET A 99 -13.62 -18.80 3.58
C MET A 99 -15.07 -18.75 3.10
N ASN A 100 -15.76 -19.88 3.00
CA ASN A 100 -17.14 -19.91 2.52
C ASN A 100 -18.12 -19.71 3.70
N PRO A 101 -18.80 -18.55 3.84
CA PRO A 101 -19.70 -18.29 4.95
C PRO A 101 -21.01 -19.10 4.86
N ASN A 102 -21.34 -19.60 3.67
CA ASN A 102 -22.58 -20.35 3.44
C ASN A 102 -22.43 -21.87 3.69
N ASN A 103 -21.19 -22.33 3.86
CA ASN A 103 -20.89 -23.74 4.11
C ASN A 103 -19.69 -23.82 5.08
N VAL A 104 -20.00 -23.60 6.37
CA VAL A 104 -19.00 -23.65 7.44
C VAL A 104 -18.95 -25.08 7.96
N PRO A 105 -17.81 -25.78 7.90
CA PRO A 105 -17.70 -27.15 8.37
C PRO A 105 -17.86 -27.23 9.90
N GLU A 106 -18.20 -28.42 10.38
CA GLU A 106 -18.32 -28.69 11.81
C GLU A 106 -16.95 -28.60 12.50
N GLU A 107 -15.94 -29.23 11.90
CA GLU A 107 -14.54 -29.22 12.33
C GLU A 107 -13.69 -28.24 11.53
N PRO A 108 -12.66 -27.64 12.12
CA PRO A 108 -11.75 -26.75 11.40
C PRO A 108 -10.86 -27.51 10.40
N PHE A 109 -10.53 -26.90 9.28
CA PHE A 109 -9.55 -27.42 8.33
C PHE A 109 -8.14 -27.44 8.91
N HIS A 110 -7.85 -26.50 9.81
CA HIS A 110 -6.54 -26.38 10.44
C HIS A 110 -6.62 -25.66 11.78
N LEU A 111 -5.79 -26.12 12.71
CA LEU A 111 -5.60 -25.51 14.02
C LEU A 111 -4.14 -25.12 14.19
N TYR A 112 -3.93 -24.02 14.89
CA TYR A 112 -2.59 -23.52 15.22
C TYR A 112 -2.59 -23.06 16.69
N PHE A 113 -1.48 -23.29 17.37
CA PHE A 113 -1.24 -22.77 18.70
C PHE A 113 0.10 -22.05 18.72
N GLY A 114 0.13 -20.88 19.36
CA GLY A 114 1.37 -20.12 19.44
C GLY A 114 1.28 -18.91 20.36
N ARG A 115 2.44 -18.31 20.60
CA ARG A 115 2.59 -17.11 21.40
C ARG A 115 2.44 -15.87 20.52
N TRP A 116 1.56 -14.95 20.93
CA TRP A 116 1.41 -13.66 20.26
C TRP A 116 2.67 -12.80 20.44
N ILE A 117 3.10 -12.15 19.36
CA ILE A 117 4.28 -11.27 19.34
C ILE A 117 3.87 -9.81 19.21
N ALA A 118 3.01 -9.50 18.23
CA ALA A 118 2.54 -8.14 17.97
C ALA A 118 1.35 -8.12 17.01
N ASP A 119 0.59 -7.04 17.05
CA ASP A 119 -0.45 -6.73 16.07
C ASP A 119 0.07 -5.79 14.97
N GLY A 120 -0.56 -5.91 13.79
CA GLY A 120 -0.33 -4.99 12.68
C GLY A 120 -1.11 -3.69 12.87
N GLN A 121 -0.86 -2.76 11.96
CA GLN A 121 -1.39 -1.39 12.01
C GLN A 121 -2.71 -1.26 11.23
N ARG A 122 -3.63 -2.23 11.33
CA ARG A 122 -4.90 -2.23 10.57
C ARG A 122 -5.79 -1.04 10.89
N GLU A 123 -5.71 -0.51 12.09
CA GLU A 123 -6.44 0.67 12.54
C GLU A 123 -6.10 1.93 11.71
N LEU A 124 -4.91 1.99 11.12
CA LEU A 124 -4.51 3.08 10.23
C LEU A 124 -5.43 3.18 9.00
N ILE A 125 -5.99 2.07 8.53
CA ILE A 125 -6.91 2.07 7.39
C ILE A 125 -8.16 2.90 7.70
N GLU A 126 -8.68 2.77 8.92
CA GLU A 126 -9.85 3.54 9.36
C GLU A 126 -9.48 4.97 9.74
N SER A 127 -8.38 5.16 10.49
CA SER A 127 -7.92 6.48 10.95
C SER A 127 -7.61 7.41 9.78
N TYR A 128 -6.98 6.87 8.73
CA TYR A 128 -6.60 7.61 7.52
C TYR A 128 -7.60 7.49 6.38
N SER A 129 -8.81 6.99 6.66
CA SER A 129 -9.85 6.80 5.65
C SER A 129 -10.17 8.09 4.89
N VAL A 130 -10.28 7.99 3.57
CA VAL A 130 -10.68 9.10 2.68
C VAL A 130 -12.03 9.71 3.13
N LYS A 131 -12.92 8.90 3.73
CA LYS A 131 -14.22 9.38 4.24
C LYS A 131 -14.08 10.43 5.35
N LYS A 132 -13.02 10.35 6.16
CA LYS A 132 -12.75 11.23 7.30
C LYS A 132 -11.82 12.39 6.95
N ARG A 133 -11.20 12.36 5.77
CA ARG A 133 -10.20 13.33 5.33
C ARG A 133 -10.85 14.65 4.93
N HIS A 134 -10.26 15.78 5.29
CA HIS A 134 -10.81 17.11 5.00
C HIS A 134 -10.85 17.38 3.50
N PHE A 135 -9.71 17.24 2.83
CA PHE A 135 -9.58 17.51 1.41
C PHE A 135 -9.47 16.21 0.60
N ILE A 136 -10.42 16.00 -0.30
CA ILE A 136 -10.49 14.83 -1.18
C ILE A 136 -10.76 15.25 -2.62
N GLY A 137 -10.32 14.43 -3.56
CA GLY A 137 -10.64 14.50 -4.99
C GLY A 137 -11.43 13.26 -5.42
N ASN A 138 -11.88 13.26 -6.67
CA ASN A 138 -12.65 12.14 -7.25
C ASN A 138 -11.85 10.83 -7.34
N THR A 139 -10.53 10.94 -7.38
CA THR A 139 -9.56 9.84 -7.56
C THR A 139 -8.64 9.66 -6.36
N SER A 140 -9.03 10.20 -5.19
CA SER A 140 -8.21 10.06 -3.97
C SER A 140 -7.93 8.59 -3.64
N MET A 141 -6.64 8.26 -3.46
CA MET A 141 -6.18 6.92 -3.14
C MET A 141 -6.69 6.45 -1.77
N ASP A 142 -7.10 5.19 -1.71
CA ASP A 142 -7.47 4.50 -0.46
C ASP A 142 -6.28 4.43 0.51
N ALA A 143 -6.56 4.56 1.82
CA ALA A 143 -5.53 4.57 2.85
C ALA A 143 -4.68 3.28 2.88
N CYS A 144 -5.32 2.11 2.74
CA CYS A 144 -4.60 0.83 2.75
C CYS A 144 -3.60 0.76 1.60
N LEU A 145 -4.01 1.12 0.39
CA LEU A 145 -3.14 1.15 -0.79
C LEU A 145 -2.02 2.18 -0.64
N SER A 146 -2.31 3.36 -0.10
CA SER A 146 -1.30 4.39 0.13
C SER A 146 -0.21 3.91 1.09
N PHE A 147 -0.58 3.23 2.19
CA PHE A 147 0.38 2.63 3.12
C PHE A 147 1.18 1.48 2.51
N ILE A 148 0.55 0.64 1.67
CA ILE A 148 1.24 -0.41 0.92
C ILE A 148 2.29 0.22 0.00
N MET A 149 1.94 1.28 -0.75
CA MET A 149 2.89 1.98 -1.62
C MET A 149 4.06 2.59 -0.84
N ALA A 150 3.81 3.22 0.31
CA ALA A 150 4.87 3.74 1.17
C ALA A 150 5.80 2.63 1.71
N ASN A 151 5.25 1.43 1.99
CA ASN A 151 6.04 0.27 2.37
C ASN A 151 6.89 -0.26 1.19
N HIS A 152 6.35 -0.32 -0.02
CA HIS A 152 7.08 -0.67 -1.24
C HIS A 152 8.23 0.32 -1.51
N GLY A 153 8.01 1.62 -1.23
CA GLY A 153 9.02 2.67 -1.30
C GLY A 153 10.09 2.58 -0.22
N ARG A 154 9.95 1.67 0.77
CA ARG A 154 10.82 1.59 1.97
C ARG A 154 10.94 2.90 2.73
N VAL A 155 9.91 3.73 2.66
CA VAL A 155 9.89 5.04 3.31
C VAL A 155 10.22 4.92 4.79
N LYS A 156 11.15 5.74 5.27
CA LYS A 156 11.62 5.76 6.67
C LYS A 156 11.77 7.21 7.15
N PRO A 157 11.97 7.44 8.44
CA PRO A 157 12.18 8.78 8.97
C PRO A 157 13.35 9.50 8.28
N ASN A 158 13.12 10.79 8.00
CA ASN A 158 14.05 11.72 7.33
C ASN A 158 14.29 11.46 5.83
N ASP A 159 13.62 10.49 5.22
CA ASP A 159 13.61 10.38 3.76
C ASP A 159 12.91 11.59 3.13
N VAL A 160 13.27 11.93 1.90
CA VAL A 160 12.54 12.87 1.05
C VAL A 160 11.76 12.10 0.01
N VAL A 161 10.43 12.18 0.09
CA VAL A 161 9.51 11.47 -0.82
C VAL A 161 8.80 12.44 -1.74
N TYR A 162 8.78 12.12 -3.02
CA TYR A 162 8.20 12.93 -4.06
C TYR A 162 7.07 12.23 -4.82
N ASP A 163 5.99 12.99 -5.09
CA ASP A 163 4.88 12.55 -5.94
C ASP A 163 4.70 13.53 -7.11
N PRO A 164 5.03 13.15 -8.37
CA PRO A 164 4.87 14.01 -9.55
C PRO A 164 3.44 14.19 -10.04
N PHE A 165 2.46 13.46 -9.46
CA PHE A 165 1.04 13.56 -9.74
C PHE A 165 0.25 13.59 -8.43
N VAL A 166 0.57 14.58 -7.60
CA VAL A 166 0.23 14.59 -6.16
C VAL A 166 -1.27 14.65 -5.89
N GLY A 167 -2.07 15.18 -6.79
CA GLY A 167 -3.50 15.33 -6.60
C GLY A 167 -3.85 15.95 -5.24
N THR A 168 -4.63 15.25 -4.42
CA THR A 168 -5.01 15.70 -3.07
C THR A 168 -4.04 15.29 -1.95
N GLY A 169 -2.85 14.80 -2.31
CA GLY A 169 -1.77 14.48 -1.36
C GLY A 169 -1.95 13.16 -0.60
N GLY A 170 -2.75 12.24 -1.10
CA GLY A 170 -3.02 10.97 -0.42
C GLY A 170 -1.76 10.15 -0.12
N LEU A 171 -0.83 10.06 -1.08
CA LEU A 171 0.43 9.34 -0.95
C LEU A 171 1.45 10.09 -0.07
N LEU A 172 1.39 11.43 -0.05
CA LEU A 172 2.22 12.24 0.85
C LEU A 172 1.87 11.97 2.32
N ILE A 173 0.57 11.83 2.63
CA ILE A 173 0.10 11.55 3.99
C ILE A 173 0.64 10.22 4.51
N SER A 174 0.56 9.14 3.74
CA SER A 174 1.08 7.82 4.14
C SER A 174 2.60 7.79 4.29
N SER A 175 3.31 8.56 3.46
CA SER A 175 4.77 8.70 3.54
C SER A 175 5.18 9.53 4.77
N ALA A 176 4.51 10.64 5.03
CA ALA A 176 4.74 11.48 6.21
C ALA A 176 4.44 10.75 7.53
N HIS A 177 3.45 9.83 7.55
CA HIS A 177 3.19 8.97 8.71
C HIS A 177 4.42 8.17 9.14
N PHE A 178 5.24 7.74 8.19
CA PHE A 178 6.49 7.04 8.47
C PHE A 178 7.67 7.96 8.74
N GLY A 179 7.43 9.28 8.87
CA GLY A 179 8.42 10.29 9.25
C GLY A 179 9.24 10.84 8.10
N ALA A 180 8.82 10.65 6.86
CA ALA A 180 9.47 11.22 5.69
C ALA A 180 9.01 12.66 5.44
N TYR A 181 9.92 13.51 4.98
CA TYR A 181 9.59 14.79 4.37
C TYR A 181 8.98 14.58 3.00
N VAL A 182 7.90 15.31 2.70
CA VAL A 182 7.08 15.03 1.51
C VAL A 182 6.89 16.28 0.67
N CYS A 183 6.99 16.12 -0.62
CA CYS A 183 6.67 17.15 -1.60
C CYS A 183 6.05 16.53 -2.85
N GLY A 184 5.43 17.35 -3.67
CA GLY A 184 4.81 16.87 -4.89
C GLY A 184 4.53 17.98 -5.90
N THR A 185 4.14 17.56 -7.10
CA THR A 185 3.67 18.45 -8.15
C THR A 185 2.39 17.92 -8.76
N ASP A 186 1.61 18.83 -9.32
CA ASP A 186 0.45 18.52 -10.15
C ASP A 186 0.27 19.63 -11.18
N ILE A 187 -0.28 19.28 -12.34
CA ILE A 187 -0.58 20.27 -13.39
C ILE A 187 -1.85 21.07 -13.07
N ASP A 188 -2.73 20.53 -12.22
CA ASP A 188 -3.98 21.16 -11.85
C ASP A 188 -3.80 22.22 -10.77
N TYR A 189 -3.76 23.48 -11.20
CA TYR A 189 -3.69 24.64 -10.35
C TYR A 189 -4.77 24.65 -9.23
N ASN A 190 -6.00 24.31 -9.56
CA ASN A 190 -7.12 24.35 -8.60
C ASN A 190 -6.94 23.29 -7.50
N THR A 191 -6.46 22.11 -7.85
CA THR A 191 -6.21 21.06 -6.88
C THR A 191 -5.08 21.43 -5.94
N ILE A 192 -3.96 21.96 -6.45
CA ILE A 192 -2.82 22.36 -5.62
C ILE A 192 -3.20 23.47 -4.64
N HIS A 193 -3.98 24.45 -5.08
CA HIS A 193 -4.38 25.58 -4.24
C HIS A 193 -5.67 25.36 -3.44
N GLY A 194 -6.25 24.16 -3.51
CA GLY A 194 -7.50 23.84 -2.79
C GLY A 194 -8.70 24.65 -3.30
N LEU A 195 -8.70 25.03 -4.57
CA LEU A 195 -9.74 25.86 -5.19
C LEU A 195 -10.78 25.01 -5.96
N GLY A 196 -11.87 25.65 -6.36
CA GLY A 196 -12.90 25.07 -7.23
C GLY A 196 -13.94 24.23 -6.49
N LYS A 197 -14.58 23.31 -7.22
CA LYS A 197 -15.69 22.51 -6.69
C LYS A 197 -15.24 21.50 -5.67
N ALA A 198 -15.98 21.39 -4.58
CA ALA A 198 -15.77 20.32 -3.60
C ALA A 198 -16.17 18.95 -4.20
N SER A 199 -15.43 17.91 -3.78
CA SER A 199 -15.74 16.52 -4.17
C SER A 199 -16.78 15.86 -3.26
N ARG A 200 -17.23 16.55 -2.20
CA ARG A 200 -18.24 16.05 -1.27
C ARG A 200 -19.66 16.36 -1.76
N LYS A 201 -20.55 15.41 -1.55
CA LYS A 201 -21.98 15.60 -1.82
C LYS A 201 -22.52 16.76 -0.97
N ASN A 202 -23.34 17.62 -1.56
CA ASN A 202 -23.97 18.79 -0.94
C ASN A 202 -23.03 19.97 -0.60
N GLN A 203 -21.76 19.92 -1.05
CA GLN A 203 -20.83 21.04 -0.92
C GLN A 203 -20.53 21.60 -2.33
N LYS A 204 -20.81 22.88 -2.56
CA LYS A 204 -20.64 23.50 -3.89
C LYS A 204 -19.20 23.92 -4.14
N TRP A 205 -18.56 24.50 -3.13
CA TRP A 205 -17.19 25.01 -3.21
C TRP A 205 -16.36 24.47 -2.07
N ARG A 206 -15.04 24.35 -2.28
CA ARG A 206 -14.07 23.97 -1.24
C ARG A 206 -13.96 25.08 -0.20
N GLY A 207 -13.80 24.70 1.06
CA GLY A 207 -13.50 25.59 2.16
C GLY A 207 -12.03 25.91 2.29
N PRO A 208 -11.66 26.89 3.14
CA PRO A 208 -10.27 27.31 3.34
C PRO A 208 -9.36 26.21 3.91
N ASP A 209 -9.92 25.23 4.61
CA ASP A 209 -9.20 24.08 5.17
C ASP A 209 -9.18 22.85 4.23
N GLU A 210 -9.59 23.00 2.98
CA GLU A 210 -9.59 21.93 1.99
C GLU A 210 -8.41 22.08 1.03
N ASN A 211 -7.21 21.77 1.51
CA ASN A 211 -5.97 21.72 0.73
C ASN A 211 -5.04 20.61 1.26
N ILE A 212 -3.93 20.35 0.55
CA ILE A 212 -2.97 19.30 0.90
C ILE A 212 -2.38 19.53 2.30
N ARG A 213 -1.99 20.76 2.64
CA ARG A 213 -1.43 21.11 3.94
C ARG A 213 -2.42 20.87 5.08
N ALA A 214 -3.71 21.21 4.86
CA ALA A 214 -4.77 20.94 5.84
C ALA A 214 -4.97 19.44 6.10
N ASN A 215 -4.85 18.60 5.06
CA ASN A 215 -4.84 17.15 5.24
C ASN A 215 -3.69 16.68 6.14
N LEU A 216 -2.47 17.16 5.91
CA LEU A 216 -1.33 16.81 6.76
C LEU A 216 -1.50 17.33 8.20
N ARG A 217 -2.04 18.53 8.37
CA ARG A 217 -2.36 19.12 9.69
C ARG A 217 -3.40 18.28 10.43
N GLN A 218 -4.43 17.79 9.75
CA GLN A 218 -5.47 16.93 10.32
C GLN A 218 -4.88 15.70 11.02
N TYR A 219 -3.77 15.16 10.51
CA TYR A 219 -3.10 13.98 11.05
C TYR A 219 -1.86 14.31 11.91
N GLY A 220 -1.61 15.60 12.21
CA GLY A 220 -0.44 16.02 12.98
C GLY A 220 0.90 15.85 12.22
N LEU A 221 0.86 15.84 10.89
CA LEU A 221 2.00 15.55 10.01
C LEU A 221 2.52 16.78 9.27
N GLU A 222 1.99 17.99 9.55
CA GLU A 222 2.34 19.23 8.84
C GLU A 222 3.84 19.53 8.85
N LYS A 223 4.55 19.16 9.92
CA LYS A 223 6.00 19.34 10.04
C LYS A 223 6.84 18.62 8.99
N TYR A 224 6.27 17.62 8.34
CA TYR A 224 6.91 16.85 7.27
C TYR A 224 6.58 17.40 5.88
N TYR A 225 5.67 18.33 5.75
CA TYR A 225 5.27 18.90 4.48
C TYR A 225 6.27 19.96 4.02
N LEU A 226 6.97 19.68 2.93
CA LEU A 226 7.85 20.66 2.29
C LEU A 226 7.04 21.64 1.46
N ASP A 227 6.43 21.12 0.37
CA ASP A 227 5.47 21.89 -0.44
C ASP A 227 4.82 21.02 -1.54
N ALA A 228 3.77 21.57 -2.19
CA ALA A 228 3.21 21.05 -3.43
C ALA A 228 3.10 22.19 -4.44
N LEU A 229 3.64 21.97 -5.65
CA LEU A 229 3.81 23.01 -6.65
C LEU A 229 3.01 22.69 -7.92
N VAL A 230 2.54 23.73 -8.60
CA VAL A 230 1.93 23.57 -9.93
C VAL A 230 3.05 23.39 -10.94
N ALA A 231 3.13 22.19 -11.52
CA ALA A 231 4.13 21.87 -12.53
C ALA A 231 3.68 20.73 -13.44
N ASP A 232 4.23 20.71 -14.64
CA ASP A 232 4.04 19.66 -15.62
C ASP A 232 5.14 18.59 -15.43
N SER A 233 4.75 17.36 -15.12
CA SER A 233 5.67 16.25 -14.89
C SER A 233 6.53 15.91 -16.12
N SER A 234 6.08 16.28 -17.34
CA SER A 234 6.89 16.14 -18.56
C SER A 234 8.08 17.11 -18.61
N ARG A 235 8.08 18.15 -17.75
CA ARG A 235 9.10 19.22 -17.69
C ARG A 235 9.54 19.41 -16.22
N PRO A 236 10.42 18.55 -15.70
CA PRO A 236 10.84 18.61 -14.30
C PRO A 236 11.40 19.99 -13.93
N ILE A 237 10.91 20.53 -12.81
CA ILE A 237 11.31 21.85 -12.29
C ILE A 237 12.53 21.79 -11.38
N TRP A 238 12.96 20.59 -11.04
CA TRP A 238 14.03 20.36 -10.08
C TRP A 238 15.39 20.65 -10.70
N ARG A 239 16.24 21.34 -9.95
CA ARG A 239 17.64 21.54 -10.37
C ARG A 239 18.41 20.23 -10.33
N LYS A 240 19.42 20.10 -11.19
CA LYS A 240 20.32 18.95 -11.19
C LYS A 240 21.01 18.78 -9.84
N GLY A 241 21.15 17.53 -9.39
CA GLY A 241 21.75 17.19 -8.11
C GLY A 241 20.79 17.13 -6.94
N MET A 242 19.52 17.55 -7.10
CA MET A 242 18.47 17.23 -6.11
C MET A 242 18.13 15.76 -6.23
N LEU A 243 18.06 15.05 -5.10
CA LEU A 243 17.78 13.62 -5.07
C LEU A 243 16.65 13.31 -4.09
N PHE A 244 15.84 12.30 -4.44
CA PHE A 244 14.75 11.78 -3.63
C PHE A 244 15.06 10.36 -3.17
N ASP A 245 14.69 10.00 -1.94
CA ASP A 245 14.82 8.65 -1.42
C ASP A 245 13.76 7.71 -2.02
N ALA A 246 12.56 8.24 -2.27
CA ALA A 246 11.53 7.52 -2.98
C ALA A 246 10.67 8.45 -3.85
N ILE A 247 10.20 7.90 -4.97
CA ILE A 247 9.16 8.49 -5.82
C ILE A 247 7.97 7.55 -5.75
N ILE A 248 6.82 8.04 -5.25
CA ILE A 248 5.62 7.23 -5.04
C ILE A 248 4.43 7.95 -5.66
N THR A 249 3.79 7.34 -6.66
CA THR A 249 2.79 8.06 -7.45
C THR A 249 1.72 7.17 -8.05
N ASP A 250 0.56 7.76 -8.33
CA ASP A 250 -0.54 7.16 -9.10
C ASP A 250 -0.82 8.04 -10.33
N PRO A 251 -0.13 7.83 -11.45
CA PRO A 251 -0.26 8.65 -12.64
C PRO A 251 -1.69 8.67 -13.19
N PRO A 252 -2.13 9.74 -13.88
CA PRO A 252 -3.45 9.80 -14.49
C PRO A 252 -3.56 8.79 -15.64
N TYR A 253 -4.69 8.06 -15.72
CA TYR A 253 -4.91 7.01 -16.73
C TYR A 253 -5.68 7.49 -17.97
N GLY A 254 -6.11 8.75 -18.00
CA GLY A 254 -6.92 9.30 -19.10
C GLY A 254 -8.39 8.91 -19.07
N ILE A 255 -8.86 8.21 -18.04
CA ILE A 255 -10.26 7.72 -17.94
C ILE A 255 -11.12 8.69 -17.12
N ARG A 256 -10.66 9.05 -15.92
CA ARG A 256 -11.37 9.97 -14.99
C ARG A 256 -10.74 11.35 -14.94
N GLU A 257 -9.45 11.42 -15.17
CA GLU A 257 -8.65 12.61 -15.23
C GLU A 257 -7.98 12.67 -16.60
N ALA A 258 -8.09 13.82 -17.28
CA ALA A 258 -7.48 14.02 -18.57
C ALA A 258 -5.95 14.03 -18.42
N THR A 259 -5.25 13.26 -19.25
CA THR A 259 -3.81 13.31 -19.35
C THR A 259 -3.40 14.52 -20.17
N ARG A 260 -2.81 15.54 -19.54
CA ARG A 260 -2.43 16.80 -20.16
C ARG A 260 -0.99 17.13 -19.88
N ARG A 261 -0.34 17.78 -20.85
CA ARG A 261 0.96 18.43 -20.72
C ARG A 261 0.89 19.86 -21.27
N THR A 262 1.76 20.72 -20.83
CA THR A 262 1.88 22.09 -21.35
C THR A 262 2.50 22.08 -22.74
N GLY A 263 1.90 22.78 -23.70
CA GLY A 263 2.37 22.92 -25.05
C GLY A 263 1.26 22.97 -26.09
N SER A 264 1.62 23.35 -27.31
CA SER A 264 0.73 23.36 -28.47
C SER A 264 1.22 22.33 -29.50
N GLN A 265 0.30 21.54 -30.07
CA GLN A 265 0.60 20.67 -31.21
C GLN A 265 0.73 21.47 -32.53
N LYS A 266 0.39 22.76 -32.53
CA LYS A 266 0.58 23.60 -33.72
C LYS A 266 2.06 23.96 -33.83
N GLU A 267 2.68 23.52 -34.89
CA GLU A 267 3.98 24.04 -35.33
C GLU A 267 3.94 25.58 -35.32
N ALA A 268 5.06 26.20 -34.95
CA ALA A 268 5.18 27.62 -34.78
C ALA A 268 4.75 28.38 -36.05
N VAL A 269 3.49 28.78 -36.12
CA VAL A 269 3.04 29.81 -37.04
C VAL A 269 3.57 31.11 -36.48
N LYS A 270 4.44 31.71 -37.29
CA LYS A 270 5.12 33.01 -37.24
C LYS A 270 4.64 33.95 -36.12
N SER A 271 5.61 34.47 -35.37
CA SER A 271 5.54 35.54 -34.37
C SER A 271 4.48 36.61 -34.69
N VAL A 272 3.33 36.49 -34.09
CA VAL A 272 2.43 37.63 -33.91
C VAL A 272 2.78 38.21 -32.55
N GLU A 273 3.04 39.50 -32.46
CA GLU A 273 3.28 40.26 -31.24
C GLU A 273 2.15 39.92 -30.22
N ARG A 274 2.52 39.28 -29.15
CA ARG A 274 1.57 38.88 -28.11
C ARG A 274 1.44 39.98 -27.09
N SER A 275 0.22 40.53 -26.98
CA SER A 275 -0.18 41.37 -25.86
C SER A 275 0.01 40.59 -24.54
N THR A 276 0.58 41.20 -23.53
CA THR A 276 1.00 40.66 -22.23
C THR A 276 -0.16 40.33 -21.27
N GLU A 277 -1.39 40.50 -21.69
CA GLU A 277 -2.59 40.24 -20.86
C GLU A 277 -3.26 38.94 -21.26
N ASN A 278 -3.34 37.98 -20.32
CA ASN A 278 -4.00 36.68 -20.39
C ASN A 278 -3.28 35.58 -21.18
N HIS A 279 -2.12 35.16 -20.72
CA HIS A 279 -1.47 33.96 -21.24
C HIS A 279 -2.20 32.70 -20.75
N ILE A 280 -3.17 32.19 -21.52
CA ILE A 280 -3.78 30.87 -21.30
C ILE A 280 -2.75 29.84 -21.82
N PHE A 281 -2.20 29.04 -20.88
CA PHE A 281 -1.33 27.93 -21.27
C PHE A 281 -2.12 26.92 -22.11
N VAL A 282 -1.73 26.75 -23.35
CA VAL A 282 -2.31 25.73 -24.23
C VAL A 282 -1.82 24.36 -23.74
N SER A 283 -2.75 23.46 -23.45
CA SER A 283 -2.44 22.09 -23.07
C SER A 283 -2.65 21.14 -24.25
N SER A 284 -1.77 20.15 -24.39
CA SER A 284 -1.89 19.06 -25.36
C SER A 284 -2.11 17.72 -24.66
N ASN A 285 -2.59 16.73 -25.42
CA ASN A 285 -2.73 15.37 -24.88
C ASN A 285 -1.35 14.80 -24.50
N TYR A 286 -1.31 14.11 -23.38
CA TYR A 286 -0.13 13.41 -22.88
C TYR A 286 -0.43 11.91 -22.91
N HIS A 287 0.17 11.18 -23.85
CA HIS A 287 -0.10 9.75 -23.99
C HIS A 287 0.45 8.98 -22.79
N LEU A 288 -0.23 7.91 -22.43
CA LEU A 288 0.13 7.09 -21.26
C LEU A 288 1.55 6.52 -21.38
N SER A 289 1.96 6.12 -22.59
CA SER A 289 3.33 5.70 -22.89
C SER A 289 4.37 6.78 -22.57
N ASP A 290 4.07 8.04 -22.91
CA ASP A 290 4.97 9.16 -22.66
C ASP A 290 5.06 9.47 -21.17
N ILE A 291 3.94 9.37 -20.44
CA ILE A 291 3.90 9.54 -18.98
C ILE A 291 4.87 8.57 -18.30
N PHE A 292 4.80 7.28 -18.66
CA PHE A 292 5.69 6.29 -18.05
C PHE A 292 7.13 6.42 -18.54
N PHE A 293 7.35 6.83 -19.79
CA PHE A 293 8.68 7.12 -20.29
C PHE A 293 9.34 8.24 -19.48
N ASP A 294 8.64 9.36 -19.32
CA ASP A 294 9.15 10.52 -18.58
C ASP A 294 9.31 10.20 -17.09
N LEU A 295 8.38 9.44 -16.50
CA LEU A 295 8.45 9.00 -15.10
C LEU A 295 9.69 8.14 -14.83
N LEU A 296 9.99 7.15 -15.70
CA LEU A 296 11.16 6.30 -15.52
C LEU A 296 12.47 7.08 -15.71
N LYS A 297 12.51 7.97 -16.71
CA LYS A 297 13.65 8.86 -16.93
C LYS A 297 13.87 9.74 -15.72
N PHE A 298 12.80 10.37 -15.20
CA PHE A 298 12.86 11.20 -14.00
C PHE A 298 13.38 10.41 -12.80
N ALA A 299 12.82 9.21 -12.56
CA ALA A 299 13.26 8.37 -11.45
C ALA A 299 14.73 7.94 -11.58
N ALA A 300 15.19 7.61 -12.78
CA ALA A 300 16.58 7.27 -13.02
C ALA A 300 17.55 8.45 -12.72
N GLU A 301 17.14 9.68 -13.01
CA GLU A 301 17.93 10.89 -12.78
C GLU A 301 17.89 11.33 -11.32
N TYR A 302 16.69 11.40 -10.71
CA TYR A 302 16.46 12.07 -9.43
C TYR A 302 16.33 11.15 -8.20
N LEU A 303 16.36 9.83 -8.33
CA LEU A 303 16.47 8.94 -7.18
C LEU A 303 17.91 8.84 -6.67
N VAL A 304 18.08 8.71 -5.35
CA VAL A 304 19.34 8.24 -4.76
C VAL A 304 19.63 6.81 -5.19
N MET A 305 20.89 6.37 -5.13
CA MET A 305 21.23 4.95 -5.31
C MET A 305 20.54 4.09 -4.25
N GLY A 306 19.87 3.00 -4.67
CA GLY A 306 19.01 2.18 -3.82
C GLY A 306 17.63 2.78 -3.53
N GLY A 307 17.36 4.02 -3.96
CA GLY A 307 16.05 4.66 -3.88
C GLY A 307 15.01 3.98 -4.78
N ARG A 308 13.74 4.15 -4.47
CA ARG A 308 12.66 3.40 -5.13
C ARG A 308 11.64 4.27 -5.83
N LEU A 309 11.28 3.82 -7.03
CA LEU A 309 10.08 4.26 -7.75
C LEU A 309 8.95 3.27 -7.50
N VAL A 310 7.80 3.76 -7.04
CA VAL A 310 6.58 2.96 -6.81
C VAL A 310 5.42 3.63 -7.54
N TYR A 311 4.81 2.91 -8.47
CA TYR A 311 3.71 3.47 -9.25
C TYR A 311 2.69 2.43 -9.68
N TRP A 312 1.46 2.88 -9.97
CA TRP A 312 0.43 2.06 -10.56
C TRP A 312 0.49 2.10 -12.09
N LEU A 313 0.42 0.92 -12.71
CA LEU A 313 0.34 0.74 -14.16
C LEU A 313 -1.02 0.12 -14.52
N PRO A 314 -1.90 0.81 -15.25
CA PRO A 314 -3.19 0.26 -15.70
C PRO A 314 -2.96 -0.81 -16.78
N ILE A 315 -3.71 -1.91 -16.72
CA ILE A 315 -3.53 -3.08 -17.59
C ILE A 315 -4.88 -3.56 -18.10
N TYR A 316 -4.93 -3.90 -19.39
CA TYR A 316 -5.98 -4.74 -19.97
C TYR A 316 -5.53 -6.20 -19.86
N ARG A 317 -6.18 -6.98 -18.98
CA ARG A 317 -5.72 -8.30 -18.55
C ARG A 317 -5.54 -9.33 -19.68
N PRO A 318 -6.45 -9.41 -20.70
CA PRO A 318 -6.28 -10.37 -21.79
C PRO A 318 -5.00 -10.19 -22.62
N GLU A 319 -4.47 -8.99 -22.68
CA GLU A 319 -3.28 -8.65 -23.46
C GLU A 319 -2.01 -8.49 -22.60
N TYR A 320 -2.11 -8.79 -21.31
CA TYR A 320 -0.99 -8.59 -20.39
C TYR A 320 0.13 -9.63 -20.62
N THR A 321 1.33 -9.13 -20.84
CA THR A 321 2.60 -9.86 -20.73
C THR A 321 3.57 -9.06 -19.86
N GLU A 322 4.59 -9.70 -19.29
CA GLU A 322 5.59 -9.00 -18.47
C GLU A 322 6.44 -8.01 -19.30
N GLU A 323 6.46 -8.15 -20.60
CA GLU A 323 7.18 -7.28 -21.53
C GLU A 323 6.55 -5.88 -21.63
N ILE A 324 5.26 -5.76 -21.30
CA ILE A 324 4.54 -4.48 -21.26
C ILE A 324 5.09 -3.55 -20.16
N ILE A 325 5.77 -4.08 -19.13
CA ILE A 325 6.31 -3.26 -18.05
C ILE A 325 7.44 -2.37 -18.59
N PRO A 326 7.30 -1.03 -18.49
CA PRO A 326 8.35 -0.12 -18.95
C PRO A 326 9.64 -0.38 -18.17
N ARG A 327 10.78 -0.29 -18.85
CA ARG A 327 12.10 -0.59 -18.29
C ARG A 327 13.06 0.57 -18.49
N HIS A 328 13.99 0.73 -17.57
CA HIS A 328 15.12 1.67 -17.71
C HIS A 328 16.42 1.00 -17.27
N PRO A 329 17.56 1.22 -17.97
CA PRO A 329 18.84 0.57 -17.63
C PRO A 329 19.35 0.82 -16.20
N CYS A 330 18.97 1.96 -15.61
CA CYS A 330 19.34 2.33 -14.24
C CYS A 330 18.38 1.77 -13.16
N LEU A 331 17.21 1.24 -13.55
CA LEU A 331 16.15 0.81 -12.65
C LEU A 331 15.96 -0.71 -12.75
N LYS A 332 16.00 -1.40 -11.62
CA LYS A 332 15.72 -2.84 -11.51
C LYS A 332 14.29 -3.05 -11.00
N LEU A 333 13.51 -3.87 -11.70
CA LEU A 333 12.19 -4.31 -11.21
C LEU A 333 12.36 -5.16 -9.94
N ILE A 334 11.70 -4.74 -8.86
CA ILE A 334 11.72 -5.40 -7.55
C ILE A 334 10.44 -6.18 -7.31
N SER A 335 9.28 -5.59 -7.65
CA SER A 335 8.00 -6.26 -7.51
C SER A 335 6.98 -5.77 -8.53
N ASN A 336 6.00 -6.65 -8.82
CA ASN A 336 4.94 -6.45 -9.78
C ASN A 336 3.69 -7.16 -9.25
N CYS A 337 2.83 -6.42 -8.56
CA CYS A 337 1.66 -6.95 -7.86
C CYS A 337 0.38 -6.51 -8.55
N GLU A 338 -0.53 -7.45 -8.85
CA GLU A 338 -1.79 -7.15 -9.51
C GLU A 338 -2.89 -6.79 -8.51
N GLN A 339 -3.63 -5.72 -8.83
CA GLN A 339 -4.94 -5.43 -8.26
C GLN A 339 -6.00 -5.57 -9.35
N MET A 340 -6.86 -6.56 -9.22
CA MET A 340 -8.01 -6.75 -10.13
C MET A 340 -9.07 -5.67 -9.87
N LEU A 341 -9.52 -5.00 -10.92
CA LEU A 341 -10.59 -4.00 -10.88
C LEU A 341 -11.89 -4.56 -11.47
N SER A 342 -11.76 -5.36 -12.53
CA SER A 342 -12.86 -6.07 -13.17
C SER A 342 -12.36 -7.39 -13.79
N SER A 343 -13.22 -8.10 -14.51
CA SER A 343 -12.83 -9.31 -15.27
C SER A 343 -11.74 -9.03 -16.30
N HIS A 344 -11.78 -7.86 -16.95
CA HIS A 344 -10.91 -7.51 -18.07
C HIS A 344 -9.86 -6.44 -17.73
N THR A 345 -10.02 -5.74 -16.61
CA THR A 345 -9.13 -4.64 -16.23
C THR A 345 -8.51 -4.88 -14.88
N SER A 346 -7.25 -4.55 -14.80
CA SER A 346 -6.50 -4.52 -13.55
C SER A 346 -5.54 -3.33 -13.55
N ARG A 347 -4.87 -3.13 -12.44
CA ARG A 347 -3.66 -2.30 -12.37
C ARG A 347 -2.58 -3.04 -11.62
N ARG A 348 -1.34 -2.74 -11.95
CA ARG A 348 -0.19 -3.38 -11.34
C ARG A 348 0.59 -2.36 -10.53
N LEU A 349 0.86 -2.70 -9.28
CA LEU A 349 1.78 -1.94 -8.44
C LEU A 349 3.20 -2.36 -8.80
N ILE A 350 3.88 -1.48 -9.50
CA ILE A 350 5.25 -1.68 -9.94
C ILE A 350 6.18 -1.01 -8.94
N THR A 351 7.22 -1.74 -8.53
CA THR A 351 8.30 -1.20 -7.70
C THR A 351 9.61 -1.42 -8.40
N MET A 352 10.37 -0.35 -8.60
CA MET A 352 11.71 -0.39 -9.16
C MET A 352 12.71 0.25 -8.20
N GLU A 353 13.95 -0.22 -8.22
CA GLU A 353 15.05 0.30 -7.40
C GLU A 353 16.18 0.81 -8.30
N LYS A 354 16.69 2.01 -8.01
CA LYS A 354 17.85 2.55 -8.74
C LYS A 354 19.12 1.79 -8.37
N VAL A 355 19.68 1.10 -9.35
CA VAL A 355 20.85 0.22 -9.19
C VAL A 355 22.06 0.69 -9.97
N LYS A 356 21.92 1.74 -10.78
CA LYS A 356 23.02 2.34 -11.57
C LYS A 356 22.86 3.85 -11.62
N GLU A 357 23.97 4.57 -11.66
CA GLU A 357 23.97 6.01 -11.88
C GLU A 357 23.45 6.38 -13.27
N PHE A 358 22.68 7.48 -13.31
CA PHE A 358 22.14 8.01 -14.56
C PHE A 358 23.26 8.64 -15.39
N LYS A 359 23.38 8.18 -16.64
CA LYS A 359 24.28 8.80 -17.63
C LYS A 359 23.45 9.56 -18.66
N SER A 360 23.87 10.77 -18.98
CA SER A 360 23.22 11.57 -20.04
C SER A 360 23.13 10.75 -21.33
N GLY A 361 21.90 10.60 -21.87
CA GLY A 361 21.64 9.76 -23.04
C GLY A 361 21.05 8.38 -22.75
N SER A 362 21.01 7.92 -21.49
CA SER A 362 20.26 6.71 -21.11
C SER A 362 18.77 6.94 -21.32
N LYS A 363 18.14 6.10 -22.15
CA LYS A 363 16.70 6.20 -22.46
C LYS A 363 15.95 4.98 -21.90
N PRO A 364 14.71 5.16 -21.42
CA PRO A 364 13.80 4.04 -21.14
C PRO A 364 13.53 3.24 -22.42
N VAL A 365 13.24 1.96 -22.26
CA VAL A 365 12.70 1.14 -23.33
C VAL A 365 11.19 1.40 -23.35
N ALA A 366 10.70 1.93 -24.47
CA ALA A 366 9.29 2.31 -24.63
C ALA A 366 8.36 1.08 -24.59
N ILE A 367 7.19 1.24 -24.01
CA ILE A 367 6.07 0.32 -24.21
C ILE A 367 5.59 0.49 -25.65
N PRO A 368 5.32 -0.58 -26.40
CA PRO A 368 4.63 -0.45 -27.68
C PRO A 368 3.27 0.24 -27.44
N ALA A 369 2.99 1.30 -28.20
CA ALA A 369 1.78 2.12 -28.03
C ALA A 369 0.47 1.29 -28.17
N GLU A 370 0.54 0.16 -28.86
CA GLU A 370 -0.57 -0.76 -29.11
C GLU A 370 -1.08 -1.48 -27.85
N HIS A 371 -0.23 -1.66 -26.84
CA HIS A 371 -0.56 -2.36 -25.57
C HIS A 371 -1.03 -1.44 -24.44
N THR A 372 -0.90 -0.13 -24.61
CA THR A 372 -1.32 0.88 -23.60
C THR A 372 -2.75 1.38 -23.80
N VAL A 373 -3.45 0.90 -24.82
CA VAL A 373 -4.78 1.37 -25.15
C VAL A 373 -5.82 0.58 -24.35
N LEU A 374 -6.27 1.15 -23.25
CA LEU A 374 -7.68 1.02 -22.87
C LEU A 374 -8.46 1.60 -24.06
N LYS A 375 -8.93 0.70 -24.98
CA LYS A 375 -9.78 1.12 -26.09
C LYS A 375 -10.90 1.97 -25.50
N SER A 376 -11.03 3.19 -25.97
CA SER A 376 -11.82 4.30 -25.46
C SER A 376 -13.35 4.06 -25.33
N ASN A 377 -13.83 2.84 -25.46
CA ASN A 377 -15.25 2.48 -25.41
C ASN A 377 -15.68 1.58 -24.25
N ALA A 378 -14.79 1.22 -23.34
CA ALA A 378 -15.19 0.54 -22.11
C ALA A 378 -15.43 1.59 -21.02
N CYS A 379 -16.68 2.07 -20.91
CA CYS A 379 -17.15 2.81 -19.73
C CYS A 379 -16.96 1.94 -18.50
N ILE A 380 -15.79 2.04 -17.86
CA ILE A 380 -15.48 1.33 -16.62
C ILE A 380 -16.05 2.16 -15.46
N LEU A 381 -17.31 1.94 -15.16
CA LEU A 381 -17.87 2.25 -13.87
C LEU A 381 -17.16 1.35 -12.86
N ILE A 382 -16.15 1.87 -12.17
CA ILE A 382 -15.53 1.18 -11.04
C ILE A 382 -16.51 1.32 -9.86
N PRO A 383 -17.20 0.25 -9.44
CA PRO A 383 -18.01 0.32 -8.23
C PRO A 383 -17.08 0.60 -7.05
N CYS A 384 -17.46 1.50 -6.17
CA CYS A 384 -16.72 1.89 -4.97
C CYS A 384 -16.68 0.77 -3.89
N ARG A 385 -16.93 -0.49 -4.27
CA ARG A 385 -16.84 -1.69 -3.43
C ARG A 385 -15.77 -2.62 -3.99
N ILE A 386 -14.52 -2.33 -3.66
CA ILE A 386 -13.39 -3.17 -4.03
C ILE A 386 -13.25 -4.29 -3.00
N LYS A 387 -13.61 -5.51 -3.36
CA LYS A 387 -13.13 -6.71 -2.67
C LYS A 387 -11.66 -6.87 -3.05
N MET A 388 -10.76 -6.48 -2.15
CA MET A 388 -9.33 -6.65 -2.37
C MET A 388 -8.95 -8.13 -2.23
N ARG A 389 -8.67 -8.80 -3.37
CA ARG A 389 -7.79 -9.98 -3.38
C ARG A 389 -6.38 -9.46 -3.63
N ILE A 390 -5.64 -9.17 -2.58
CA ILE A 390 -4.20 -8.94 -2.68
C ILE A 390 -3.56 -10.30 -2.77
N LEU A 391 -3.07 -10.66 -3.96
CA LEU A 391 -2.33 -11.90 -4.16
C LEU A 391 -0.98 -11.83 -3.43
N THR A 392 -0.72 -12.89 -2.72
CA THR A 392 0.39 -13.29 -1.85
C THR A 392 1.78 -13.30 -2.49
N CYS A 393 2.17 -12.31 -3.26
CA CYS A 393 3.49 -12.32 -3.90
C CYS A 393 4.67 -11.94 -2.98
N TRP A 394 4.39 -11.45 -1.75
CA TRP A 394 5.45 -10.94 -0.85
C TRP A 394 5.92 -11.91 0.23
N MET A 395 5.25 -13.05 0.39
CA MET A 395 5.55 -13.98 1.49
C MET A 395 6.43 -15.17 1.13
N ALA A 396 6.64 -15.45 -0.13
CA ALA A 396 7.50 -16.55 -0.55
C ALA A 396 9.01 -16.31 -0.31
N SER A 397 9.43 -15.06 -0.07
CA SER A 397 10.85 -14.70 0.10
C SER A 397 11.35 -14.64 1.54
N ILE A 398 10.50 -14.84 2.56
CA ILE A 398 10.90 -14.76 3.98
C ILE A 398 10.86 -16.12 4.69
N CYS A 399 10.37 -17.17 4.05
CA CYS A 399 10.16 -18.49 4.66
C CYS A 399 11.36 -19.45 4.58
N HIS A 400 12.61 -19.01 4.75
CA HIS A 400 13.75 -19.94 4.81
C HIS A 400 14.74 -19.61 5.93
N THR A 401 14.25 -19.29 7.13
CA THR A 401 15.04 -19.50 8.36
C THR A 401 14.10 -20.11 9.39
N GLY A 402 14.35 -21.34 9.76
CA GLY A 402 13.52 -22.16 10.62
C GLY A 402 12.97 -21.43 11.85
N ASP A 403 11.80 -21.85 12.29
CA ASP A 403 11.08 -21.50 13.52
C ASP A 403 10.11 -20.30 13.51
N THR A 404 9.85 -19.60 12.41
CA THR A 404 8.82 -18.56 12.40
C THR A 404 7.89 -18.72 11.19
N ILE A 405 6.69 -19.26 11.39
CA ILE A 405 5.67 -19.29 10.34
C ILE A 405 4.83 -18.02 10.42
N LEU A 406 4.94 -17.18 9.41
CA LEU A 406 3.99 -16.11 9.14
C LEU A 406 2.73 -16.72 8.52
N SER A 407 1.70 -16.98 9.31
CA SER A 407 0.38 -17.27 8.78
C SER A 407 -0.26 -15.97 8.30
N VAL A 408 -0.06 -15.63 7.04
CA VAL A 408 -0.83 -14.58 6.38
C VAL A 408 -1.67 -15.23 5.31
N ARG A 409 -2.89 -15.56 5.67
CA ARG A 409 -3.94 -15.78 4.66
C ARG A 409 -4.55 -14.43 4.30
N SER A 410 -4.78 -14.24 3.01
CA SER A 410 -5.47 -13.09 2.44
C SER A 410 -6.74 -12.78 3.24
N ILE A 411 -6.78 -11.63 3.89
CA ILE A 411 -7.97 -11.17 4.57
C ILE A 411 -8.82 -10.44 3.55
N SER A 412 -9.97 -11.01 3.22
CA SER A 412 -11.04 -10.27 2.53
C SER A 412 -11.52 -9.18 3.47
N VAL A 413 -11.30 -7.93 3.09
CA VAL A 413 -11.98 -6.80 3.75
C VAL A 413 -13.35 -6.70 3.10
N VAL A 414 -14.39 -7.02 3.84
CA VAL A 414 -15.80 -6.77 3.48
C VAL A 414 -16.12 -5.29 3.63
#